data_664b6b305b59244696e78faecb21de0f
#
_entry.id   664b6b305b59244696e78faecb21de0f
#
_cell.length_a   1.000
_cell.length_b   1.000
_cell.length_c   1.000
_cell.angle_alpha   90.00
_cell.angle_beta   90.00
_cell.angle_gamma   90.00
#
_symmetry.space_group_name_H-M   'P 1'
#
loop_
_entity.id
_entity.type
_entity.pdbx_description
1 polymer ?
#
loop_
_entity_poly.entity_id
_entity_poly.type
_entity_poly.pdbx_seq_one_letter_code
_entity_poly.pdbx_strand_id
1 'polypeptide(L)'
;TIHERIWELIKNHQNELIKIHIENLAIKVQEIQNDINTKKEFEEFRKLSNKEKYAFKKVMLACKDVYYDNYSSKKEELQILLKPYLKDFFYMTNQIGNFKKMMKALVAEDRYITCMGKIKFEERQYRRVEYDALYNTDQLHRMKISHDTLLEYAFIIISRYDVLKQMIIDKYPYIFIDEYQDTNENVIKIMNVLQEYSEKISHKIFIGYYGDSVQNIYETGVGNRITLLHKHLKVI
;
A
#
# COMPACT_ATOMS: atom_id res chain seq x y z
N THR A 1 19.51 1.34 -6.54
CA THR A 1 18.40 2.33 -6.40
C THR A 1 18.23 2.75 -4.95
N ILE A 2 17.56 3.89 -4.71
CA ILE A 2 17.23 4.35 -3.35
C ILE A 2 16.35 3.34 -2.60
N HIS A 3 15.41 2.71 -3.30
CA HIS A 3 14.51 1.69 -2.74
C HIS A 3 15.28 0.48 -2.20
N GLU A 4 16.26 -0.02 -2.96
CA GLU A 4 17.10 -1.14 -2.51
C GLU A 4 17.91 -0.78 -1.27
N ARG A 5 18.47 0.44 -1.23
CA ARG A 5 19.22 0.91 -0.05
C ARG A 5 18.32 1.03 1.18
N ILE A 6 17.12 1.57 1.02
CA ILE A 6 16.15 1.67 2.11
C ILE A 6 15.70 0.28 2.55
N TRP A 7 15.43 -0.64 1.60
CA TRP A 7 15.10 -2.02 1.95
C TRP A 7 16.19 -2.71 2.76
N GLU A 8 17.46 -2.56 2.37
CA GLU A 8 18.60 -3.10 3.13
C GLU A 8 18.65 -2.61 4.58
N LEU A 9 18.18 -1.40 4.87
CA LEU A 9 18.13 -0.86 6.22
C LEU A 9 17.03 -1.49 7.07
N ILE A 10 15.88 -1.84 6.49
CA ILE A 10 14.69 -2.26 7.26
C ILE A 10 14.35 -3.75 7.14
N LYS A 11 14.86 -4.49 6.14
CA LYS A 11 14.48 -5.88 5.85
C LYS A 11 14.67 -6.85 7.02
N ASN A 12 15.61 -6.55 7.93
CA ASN A 12 15.88 -7.39 9.10
C ASN A 12 14.93 -7.11 10.27
N HIS A 13 14.13 -6.05 10.22
CA HIS A 13 13.16 -5.67 11.24
C HIS A 13 11.78 -6.29 10.97
N GLN A 14 11.74 -7.61 10.69
CA GLN A 14 10.53 -8.29 10.22
C GLN A 14 9.35 -8.21 11.20
N ASN A 15 9.59 -8.24 12.50
CA ASN A 15 8.53 -8.11 13.49
C ASN A 15 7.80 -6.75 13.36
N GLU A 16 8.54 -5.68 13.11
CA GLU A 16 7.97 -4.36 12.95
C GLU A 16 7.32 -4.19 11.57
N LEU A 17 7.94 -4.74 10.53
CA LEU A 17 7.35 -4.78 9.18
C LEU A 17 6.00 -5.49 9.20
N ILE A 18 5.88 -6.62 9.89
CA ILE A 18 4.63 -7.37 10.03
C ILE A 18 3.57 -6.57 10.79
N LYS A 19 3.93 -5.88 11.88
CA LYS A 19 2.99 -5.02 12.61
C LYS A 19 2.43 -3.91 11.72
N ILE A 20 3.31 -3.18 11.03
CA ILE A 20 2.91 -2.12 10.10
C ILE A 20 2.07 -2.69 8.95
N HIS A 21 2.42 -3.87 8.48
CA HIS A 21 1.66 -4.54 7.42
C HIS A 21 0.23 -4.87 7.86
N ILE A 22 0.04 -5.37 9.10
CA ILE A 22 -1.30 -5.60 9.68
C ILE A 22 -2.07 -4.27 9.81
N GLU A 23 -1.42 -3.21 10.30
CA GLU A 23 -2.02 -1.87 10.39
C GLU A 23 -2.49 -1.38 9.01
N ASN A 24 -1.66 -1.52 7.97
CA ASN A 24 -2.00 -1.15 6.59
C ASN A 24 -3.15 -2.01 6.04
N LEU A 25 -3.13 -3.33 6.24
CA LEU A 25 -4.24 -4.20 5.84
C LEU A 25 -5.56 -3.79 6.51
N ALA A 26 -5.53 -3.45 7.80
CA ALA A 26 -6.71 -2.99 8.54
C ALA A 26 -7.26 -1.67 7.96
N ILE A 27 -6.38 -0.71 7.64
CA ILE A 27 -6.75 0.55 6.98
C ILE A 27 -7.41 0.25 5.62
N LYS A 28 -6.81 -0.64 4.80
CA LYS A 28 -7.39 -1.02 3.50
C LYS A 28 -8.76 -1.67 3.62
N VAL A 29 -8.98 -2.50 4.65
CA VAL A 29 -10.31 -3.07 4.93
C VAL A 29 -11.31 -1.97 5.29
N GLN A 30 -10.92 -1.02 6.15
CA GLN A 30 -11.78 0.12 6.51
C GLN A 30 -12.12 1.00 5.31
N GLU A 31 -11.15 1.30 4.43
CA GLU A 31 -11.38 2.05 3.19
C GLU A 31 -12.42 1.34 2.30
N ILE A 32 -12.28 0.01 2.11
CA ILE A 32 -13.24 -0.77 1.33
C ILE A 32 -14.62 -0.75 1.98
N GLN A 33 -14.72 -0.93 3.28
CA GLN A 33 -16.00 -0.89 4.00
C GLN A 33 -16.66 0.49 3.92
N ASN A 34 -15.87 1.56 4.01
CA ASN A 34 -16.36 2.91 3.81
C ASN A 34 -16.88 3.13 2.38
N ASP A 35 -16.15 2.65 1.38
CA ASP A 35 -16.58 2.70 -0.03
C ASP A 35 -17.90 1.94 -0.25
N ILE A 36 -18.04 0.76 0.33
CA ILE A 36 -19.27 -0.04 0.28
C ILE A 36 -20.45 0.72 0.90
N ASN A 37 -20.19 1.46 1.98
CA ASN A 37 -21.24 2.19 2.69
C ASN A 37 -21.64 3.52 2.03
N THR A 38 -20.75 4.14 1.28
CA THR A 38 -20.94 5.52 0.79
C THR A 38 -21.12 5.61 -0.72
N LYS A 39 -20.40 4.82 -1.51
CA LYS A 39 -20.39 4.95 -2.97
C LYS A 39 -21.67 4.40 -3.60
N LYS A 40 -22.15 5.07 -4.64
CA LYS A 40 -23.39 4.73 -5.37
C LYS A 40 -23.34 3.34 -6.00
N GLU A 41 -22.18 2.90 -6.42
CA GLU A 41 -21.97 1.58 -7.04
C GLU A 41 -22.37 0.39 -6.15
N PHE A 42 -22.41 0.58 -4.84
CA PHE A 42 -22.77 -0.44 -3.86
C PHE A 42 -24.22 -0.31 -3.35
N GLU A 43 -25.03 0.54 -3.95
CA GLU A 43 -26.41 0.79 -3.49
C GLU A 43 -27.24 -0.49 -3.45
N GLU A 44 -27.21 -1.30 -4.50
CA GLU A 44 -27.96 -2.56 -4.56
C GLU A 44 -27.49 -3.56 -3.49
N PHE A 45 -26.19 -3.61 -3.22
CA PHE A 45 -25.65 -4.44 -2.13
C PHE A 45 -26.12 -3.93 -0.75
N ARG A 46 -26.19 -2.63 -0.54
CA ARG A 46 -26.68 -2.05 0.74
C ARG A 46 -28.13 -2.36 1.03
N LYS A 47 -28.97 -2.49 -0.01
CA LYS A 47 -30.40 -2.83 0.11
C LYS A 47 -30.64 -4.27 0.60
N LEU A 48 -29.66 -5.14 0.48
CA LEU A 48 -29.72 -6.52 0.95
C LEU A 48 -29.80 -6.55 2.48
N SER A 49 -30.58 -7.49 3.02
CA SER A 49 -30.53 -7.85 4.42
C SER A 49 -29.17 -8.44 4.83
N ASN A 50 -28.84 -8.47 6.11
CA ASN A 50 -27.56 -9.02 6.58
C ASN A 50 -27.35 -10.47 6.15
N LYS A 51 -28.42 -11.28 6.13
CA LYS A 51 -28.37 -12.68 5.67
C LYS A 51 -28.04 -12.77 4.17
N GLU A 52 -28.69 -11.92 3.36
CA GLU A 52 -28.43 -11.87 1.93
C GLU A 52 -27.05 -11.31 1.62
N LYS A 53 -26.57 -10.29 2.32
CA LYS A 53 -25.20 -9.79 2.19
C LYS A 53 -24.17 -10.88 2.42
N TYR A 54 -24.35 -11.68 3.48
CA TYR A 54 -23.48 -12.83 3.76
C TYR A 54 -23.54 -13.87 2.63
N ALA A 55 -24.74 -14.24 2.18
CA ALA A 55 -24.95 -15.20 1.10
C ALA A 55 -24.32 -14.68 -0.22
N PHE A 56 -24.52 -13.39 -0.54
CA PHE A 56 -23.94 -12.78 -1.73
C PHE A 56 -22.40 -12.76 -1.68
N LYS A 57 -21.79 -12.35 -0.55
CA LYS A 57 -20.33 -12.43 -0.39
C LYS A 57 -19.81 -13.85 -0.63
N LYS A 58 -20.47 -14.87 -0.07
CA LYS A 58 -20.07 -16.26 -0.25
C LYS A 58 -20.12 -16.69 -1.73
N VAL A 59 -21.15 -16.29 -2.43
CA VAL A 59 -21.30 -16.58 -3.89
C VAL A 59 -20.22 -15.85 -4.69
N MET A 60 -19.94 -14.57 -4.40
CA MET A 60 -18.89 -13.81 -5.08
C MET A 60 -17.52 -14.45 -4.91
N LEU A 61 -17.20 -14.93 -3.71
CA LEU A 61 -15.94 -15.64 -3.46
C LEU A 61 -15.87 -17.00 -4.16
N ALA A 62 -16.99 -17.70 -4.28
CA ALA A 62 -17.05 -18.98 -4.98
C ALA A 62 -16.85 -18.85 -6.50
N CYS A 63 -17.27 -17.75 -7.11
CA CYS A 63 -17.11 -17.52 -8.55
C CYS A 63 -15.91 -16.62 -8.92
N LYS A 64 -15.06 -16.23 -7.96
CA LYS A 64 -13.98 -15.27 -8.17
C LYS A 64 -13.00 -15.69 -9.28
N ASP A 65 -12.61 -16.96 -9.33
CA ASP A 65 -11.63 -17.45 -10.28
C ASP A 65 -12.22 -17.41 -11.71
N VAL A 66 -13.45 -17.91 -11.88
CA VAL A 66 -14.19 -17.80 -13.16
C VAL A 66 -14.33 -16.34 -13.60
N TYR A 67 -14.61 -15.43 -12.65
CA TYR A 67 -14.71 -14.01 -12.94
C TYR A 67 -13.37 -13.39 -13.40
N TYR A 68 -12.27 -13.66 -12.70
CA TYR A 68 -10.97 -13.07 -13.03
C TYR A 68 -10.38 -13.65 -14.31
N ASP A 69 -10.57 -14.93 -14.58
CA ASP A 69 -10.15 -15.58 -15.82
C ASP A 69 -10.88 -15.02 -17.05
N ASN A 70 -12.09 -14.49 -16.85
CA ASN A 70 -12.93 -13.94 -17.90
C ASN A 70 -13.21 -12.42 -17.76
N TYR A 71 -12.36 -11.69 -17.00
CA TYR A 71 -12.58 -10.27 -16.68
C TYR A 71 -12.73 -9.38 -17.92
N SER A 72 -12.02 -9.69 -19.01
CA SER A 72 -12.00 -8.94 -20.27
C SER A 72 -13.12 -9.34 -21.24
N SER A 73 -13.90 -10.37 -20.92
CA SER A 73 -15.01 -10.83 -21.78
C SER A 73 -16.12 -9.80 -21.89
N LYS A 74 -16.89 -9.88 -22.95
CA LYS A 74 -18.10 -9.07 -23.14
C LYS A 74 -19.11 -9.33 -22.02
N LYS A 75 -19.99 -8.37 -21.78
CA LYS A 75 -20.99 -8.42 -20.70
C LYS A 75 -21.81 -9.72 -20.75
N GLU A 76 -22.32 -10.05 -21.90
CA GLU A 76 -23.22 -11.20 -22.13
C GLU A 76 -22.51 -12.54 -21.85
N GLU A 77 -21.27 -12.67 -22.32
CA GLU A 77 -20.43 -13.86 -22.09
C GLU A 77 -20.14 -14.04 -20.60
N LEU A 78 -19.73 -12.95 -19.94
CA LEU A 78 -19.44 -12.98 -18.50
C LEU A 78 -20.70 -13.31 -17.68
N GLN A 79 -21.88 -12.79 -18.07
CA GLN A 79 -23.15 -13.10 -17.42
C GLN A 79 -23.51 -14.59 -17.56
N ILE A 80 -23.31 -15.19 -18.73
CA ILE A 80 -23.56 -16.61 -18.95
C ILE A 80 -22.68 -17.47 -18.03
N LEU A 81 -21.39 -17.15 -17.94
CA LEU A 81 -20.44 -17.89 -17.10
C LEU A 81 -20.75 -17.77 -15.60
N LEU A 82 -21.22 -16.60 -15.15
CA LEU A 82 -21.49 -16.35 -13.74
C LEU A 82 -22.88 -16.81 -13.29
N LYS A 83 -23.84 -16.98 -14.22
CA LYS A 83 -25.23 -17.33 -13.91
C LYS A 83 -25.39 -18.57 -13.00
N PRO A 84 -24.66 -19.69 -13.20
CA PRO A 84 -24.78 -20.86 -12.33
C PRO A 84 -24.41 -20.60 -10.87
N TYR A 85 -23.50 -19.67 -10.63
CA TYR A 85 -23.02 -19.31 -9.30
C TYR A 85 -23.95 -18.30 -8.61
N LEU A 86 -24.35 -17.25 -9.35
CA LEU A 86 -25.08 -16.11 -8.79
C LEU A 86 -26.53 -16.43 -8.44
N LYS A 87 -27.18 -17.35 -9.16
CA LYS A 87 -28.57 -17.78 -8.90
C LYS A 87 -29.52 -16.58 -8.67
N ASP A 88 -30.05 -16.46 -7.46
CA ASP A 88 -30.98 -15.40 -7.07
C ASP A 88 -30.36 -14.00 -7.13
N PHE A 89 -29.03 -13.88 -7.08
CA PHE A 89 -28.32 -12.61 -7.19
C PHE A 89 -27.91 -12.25 -8.62
N PHE A 90 -28.36 -13.00 -9.62
CA PHE A 90 -27.98 -12.75 -11.02
C PHE A 90 -28.34 -11.34 -11.50
N TYR A 91 -29.44 -10.77 -11.00
CA TYR A 91 -29.87 -9.41 -11.30
C TYR A 91 -28.82 -8.34 -11.00
N MET A 92 -27.92 -8.58 -10.05
CA MET A 92 -26.79 -7.68 -9.75
C MET A 92 -25.88 -7.42 -10.96
N THR A 93 -25.86 -8.33 -11.93
CA THR A 93 -25.07 -8.17 -13.17
C THR A 93 -25.72 -7.25 -14.21
N ASN A 94 -26.96 -6.79 -14.00
CA ASN A 94 -27.63 -5.86 -14.92
C ASN A 94 -26.80 -4.58 -15.12
N GLN A 95 -26.18 -4.08 -14.04
CA GLN A 95 -25.21 -3.00 -14.06
C GLN A 95 -23.79 -3.57 -13.93
N ILE A 96 -23.26 -4.11 -15.02
CA ILE A 96 -22.00 -4.88 -15.01
C ILE A 96 -20.82 -4.08 -14.45
N GLY A 97 -20.77 -2.76 -14.65
CA GLY A 97 -19.74 -1.89 -14.09
C GLY A 97 -19.75 -1.90 -12.56
N ASN A 98 -20.95 -1.76 -11.96
CA ASN A 98 -21.13 -1.81 -10.51
C ASN A 98 -20.81 -3.21 -9.96
N PHE A 99 -21.27 -4.26 -10.67
CA PHE A 99 -20.96 -5.64 -10.31
C PHE A 99 -19.44 -5.89 -10.28
N LYS A 100 -18.70 -5.42 -11.29
CA LYS A 100 -17.23 -5.54 -11.34
C LYS A 100 -16.57 -4.82 -10.15
N LYS A 101 -17.07 -3.64 -9.76
CA LYS A 101 -16.57 -2.91 -8.58
C LYS A 101 -16.89 -3.66 -7.28
N MET A 102 -18.11 -4.20 -7.14
CA MET A 102 -18.49 -5.03 -5.99
C MET A 102 -17.60 -6.28 -5.88
N MET A 103 -17.39 -7.02 -6.99
CA MET A 103 -16.51 -8.19 -7.02
C MET A 103 -15.11 -7.82 -6.53
N LYS A 104 -14.50 -6.76 -7.10
CA LYS A 104 -13.17 -6.30 -6.72
C LYS A 104 -13.09 -5.97 -5.22
N ALA A 105 -14.06 -5.23 -4.69
CA ALA A 105 -14.09 -4.79 -3.30
C ALA A 105 -14.24 -5.99 -2.34
N LEU A 106 -15.23 -6.86 -2.56
CA LEU A 106 -15.52 -7.98 -1.67
C LEU A 106 -14.40 -9.03 -1.67
N VAL A 107 -13.78 -9.29 -2.83
CA VAL A 107 -12.63 -10.20 -2.92
C VAL A 107 -11.39 -9.60 -2.26
N ALA A 108 -11.16 -8.29 -2.41
CA ALA A 108 -10.05 -7.62 -1.75
C ALA A 108 -10.22 -7.62 -0.22
N GLU A 109 -11.42 -7.30 0.28
CA GLU A 109 -11.75 -7.35 1.71
C GLU A 109 -11.46 -8.76 2.29
N ASP A 110 -11.96 -9.81 1.63
CA ASP A 110 -11.73 -11.19 2.05
C ASP A 110 -10.25 -11.57 2.08
N ARG A 111 -9.51 -11.21 1.03
CA ARG A 111 -8.06 -11.48 0.93
C ARG A 111 -7.28 -10.81 2.06
N TYR A 112 -7.62 -9.56 2.42
CA TYR A 112 -6.94 -8.83 3.48
C TYR A 112 -7.27 -9.39 4.86
N ILE A 113 -8.55 -9.67 5.14
CA ILE A 113 -8.97 -10.31 6.40
C ILE A 113 -8.33 -11.69 6.56
N THR A 114 -8.33 -12.50 5.50
CA THR A 114 -7.69 -13.81 5.49
C THR A 114 -6.18 -13.70 5.73
N CYS A 115 -5.50 -12.74 5.11
CA CYS A 115 -4.08 -12.50 5.34
C CYS A 115 -3.79 -12.15 6.81
N MET A 116 -4.54 -11.23 7.41
CA MET A 116 -4.39 -10.90 8.84
C MET A 116 -4.60 -12.13 9.75
N GLY A 117 -5.58 -12.98 9.43
CA GLY A 117 -5.79 -14.25 10.12
C GLY A 117 -4.57 -15.16 10.05
N LYS A 118 -4.01 -15.36 8.86
CA LYS A 118 -2.84 -16.21 8.61
C LYS A 118 -1.58 -15.68 9.31
N ILE A 119 -1.39 -14.36 9.34
CA ILE A 119 -0.32 -13.73 10.13
C ILE A 119 -0.52 -14.06 11.62
N LYS A 120 -1.73 -13.90 12.15
CA LYS A 120 -2.06 -14.18 13.55
C LYS A 120 -1.79 -15.63 13.94
N PHE A 121 -2.04 -16.58 13.03
CA PHE A 121 -1.76 -18.02 13.23
C PHE A 121 -0.32 -18.40 12.87
N GLU A 122 0.54 -17.42 12.59
CA GLU A 122 1.95 -17.61 12.27
C GLU A 122 2.22 -18.62 11.14
N GLU A 123 1.37 -18.68 10.14
CA GLU A 123 1.58 -19.53 8.96
C GLU A 123 2.91 -19.17 8.30
N ARG A 124 3.72 -20.17 7.93
CA ARG A 124 5.10 -20.02 7.44
C ARG A 124 5.25 -18.97 6.35
N GLN A 125 4.30 -18.89 5.41
CA GLN A 125 4.33 -17.96 4.27
C GLN A 125 4.08 -16.51 4.67
N TYR A 126 3.54 -16.27 5.88
CA TYR A 126 3.11 -14.95 6.40
C TYR A 126 4.01 -14.42 7.52
N ARG A 127 5.21 -15.02 7.67
CA ARG A 127 6.20 -14.60 8.69
C ARG A 127 7.17 -13.54 8.19
N ARG A 128 7.07 -13.12 6.94
CA ARG A 128 7.97 -12.10 6.36
C ARG A 128 7.22 -11.23 5.38
N VAL A 129 7.47 -9.93 5.48
CA VAL A 129 7.16 -8.97 4.40
C VAL A 129 8.29 -9.04 3.39
N GLU A 130 7.95 -9.07 2.10
CA GLU A 130 8.89 -9.17 1.00
C GLU A 130 8.77 -7.94 0.10
N TYR A 131 9.91 -7.51 -0.42
CA TYR A 131 10.00 -6.48 -1.44
C TYR A 131 10.78 -7.02 -2.63
N ASP A 132 10.21 -6.87 -3.81
CA ASP A 132 10.83 -7.26 -5.08
C ASP A 132 10.89 -6.03 -5.99
N ALA A 133 12.11 -5.59 -6.32
CA ALA A 133 12.35 -4.42 -7.15
C ALA A 133 11.81 -4.55 -8.59
N LEU A 134 11.58 -5.77 -9.08
CA LEU A 134 11.04 -6.04 -10.41
C LEU A 134 9.51 -5.87 -10.48
N TYR A 135 8.82 -5.94 -9.34
CA TYR A 135 7.36 -5.88 -9.28
C TYR A 135 6.89 -4.66 -8.48
N ASN A 136 6.59 -3.57 -9.18
CA ASN A 136 6.11 -2.33 -8.55
C ASN A 136 4.59 -2.31 -8.34
N THR A 137 4.03 -3.40 -7.81
CA THR A 137 2.61 -3.49 -7.45
C THR A 137 2.43 -4.20 -6.12
N ASP A 138 1.58 -3.64 -5.27
CA ASP A 138 1.24 -4.26 -4.01
C ASP A 138 0.48 -5.57 -4.20
N GLN A 139 0.98 -6.61 -3.56
CA GLN A 139 0.27 -7.85 -3.32
C GLN A 139 0.18 -8.09 -1.80
N LEU A 140 -0.43 -7.13 -1.10
CA LEU A 140 -0.45 -7.08 0.37
C LEU A 140 -0.96 -8.39 0.99
N HIS A 141 -1.99 -9.01 0.40
CA HIS A 141 -2.50 -10.32 0.84
C HIS A 141 -1.51 -11.49 0.66
N ARG A 142 -0.36 -11.26 0.03
CA ARG A 142 0.77 -12.19 -0.12
C ARG A 142 2.04 -11.70 0.55
N MET A 143 1.93 -10.72 1.45
CA MET A 143 3.06 -10.11 2.15
C MET A 143 4.07 -9.40 1.24
N LYS A 144 3.69 -9.04 0.00
CA LYS A 144 4.57 -8.35 -0.96
C LYS A 144 4.16 -6.89 -1.11
N ILE A 145 5.17 -6.02 -1.06
CA ILE A 145 4.99 -4.57 -1.08
C ILE A 145 5.63 -3.93 -2.31
N SER A 146 5.01 -2.86 -2.81
CA SER A 146 5.52 -2.02 -3.91
C SER A 146 6.63 -1.07 -3.43
N HIS A 147 7.19 -0.29 -4.37
CA HIS A 147 8.15 0.78 -4.08
C HIS A 147 7.58 1.82 -3.12
N ASP A 148 6.37 2.29 -3.37
CA ASP A 148 5.72 3.31 -2.53
C ASP A 148 5.42 2.80 -1.13
N THR A 149 4.86 1.60 -1.02
CA THR A 149 4.59 0.96 0.27
C THR A 149 5.88 0.66 1.05
N LEU A 150 6.97 0.30 0.36
CA LEU A 150 8.28 0.18 0.99
C LEU A 150 8.73 1.49 1.65
N LEU A 151 8.63 2.61 0.93
CA LEU A 151 9.05 3.91 1.44
C LEU A 151 8.17 4.38 2.61
N GLU A 152 6.87 4.09 2.54
CA GLU A 152 5.93 4.36 3.63
C GLU A 152 6.29 3.56 4.89
N TYR A 153 6.51 2.25 4.76
CA TYR A 153 6.92 1.40 5.89
C TYR A 153 8.26 1.82 6.47
N ALA A 154 9.22 2.16 5.61
CA ALA A 154 10.52 2.64 6.02
C ALA A 154 10.42 3.94 6.82
N PHE A 155 9.63 4.90 6.35
CA PHE A 155 9.38 6.14 7.07
C PHE A 155 8.81 5.87 8.48
N ILE A 156 7.83 4.98 8.59
CA ILE A 156 7.22 4.62 9.88
C ILE A 156 8.26 3.98 10.82
N ILE A 157 9.03 2.99 10.33
CA ILE A 157 10.04 2.28 11.15
C ILE A 157 11.13 3.25 11.59
N ILE A 158 11.73 3.99 10.67
CA ILE A 158 12.83 4.91 10.97
C ILE A 158 12.35 5.99 11.94
N SER A 159 11.13 6.50 11.78
CA SER A 159 10.58 7.51 12.69
C SER A 159 10.37 6.99 14.12
N ARG A 160 9.97 5.71 14.27
CA ARG A 160 9.68 5.10 15.59
C ARG A 160 10.94 4.75 16.39
N TYR A 161 12.06 4.39 15.73
CA TYR A 161 13.20 3.76 16.40
C TYR A 161 14.47 4.62 16.36
N ASP A 162 14.81 5.23 17.50
CA ASP A 162 16.01 6.08 17.65
C ASP A 162 17.31 5.32 17.35
N VAL A 163 17.39 4.05 17.76
CA VAL A 163 18.57 3.20 17.47
C VAL A 163 18.79 3.04 15.97
N LEU A 164 17.73 2.89 15.19
CA LEU A 164 17.84 2.76 13.73
C LEU A 164 18.29 4.08 13.10
N LYS A 165 17.78 5.23 13.59
CA LYS A 165 18.25 6.56 13.16
C LYS A 165 19.75 6.71 13.41
N GLN A 166 20.20 6.36 14.63
CA GLN A 166 21.62 6.41 14.98
C GLN A 166 22.47 5.55 14.05
N MET A 167 22.05 4.28 13.83
CA MET A 167 22.78 3.37 12.93
C MET A 167 22.87 3.90 11.49
N ILE A 168 21.82 4.57 11.00
CA ILE A 168 21.80 5.17 9.66
C ILE A 168 22.77 6.35 9.61
N ILE A 169 22.75 7.25 10.59
CA ILE A 169 23.61 8.43 10.66
C ILE A 169 25.08 8.01 10.77
N ASP A 170 25.39 7.03 11.61
CA ASP A 170 26.77 6.52 11.78
C ASP A 170 27.30 5.89 10.48
N LYS A 171 26.42 5.21 9.75
CA LYS A 171 26.81 4.53 8.49
C LYS A 171 26.88 5.49 7.31
N TYR A 172 26.03 6.52 7.30
CA TYR A 172 25.89 7.46 6.19
C TYR A 172 25.93 8.91 6.70
N PRO A 173 27.10 9.41 7.15
CA PRO A 173 27.24 10.79 7.65
C PRO A 173 27.05 11.84 6.55
N TYR A 174 27.13 11.44 5.29
CA TYR A 174 26.90 12.29 4.10
C TYR A 174 25.88 11.59 3.21
N ILE A 175 24.77 12.24 2.91
CA ILE A 175 23.74 11.76 2.00
C ILE A 175 23.51 12.81 0.93
N PHE A 176 23.62 12.40 -0.32
CA PHE A 176 23.37 13.25 -1.50
C PHE A 176 22.22 12.65 -2.31
N ILE A 177 21.20 13.45 -2.58
CA ILE A 177 20.03 13.08 -3.38
C ILE A 177 20.07 13.94 -4.64
N ASP A 178 20.28 13.27 -5.77
CA ASP A 178 20.21 13.87 -7.09
C ASP A 178 18.78 13.81 -7.64
N GLU A 179 18.40 14.75 -8.51
CA GLU A 179 17.05 14.86 -9.08
C GLU A 179 15.97 14.84 -7.98
N TYR A 180 16.18 15.63 -6.91
CA TYR A 180 15.29 15.60 -5.75
C TYR A 180 13.84 15.90 -6.11
N GLN A 181 13.58 16.69 -7.18
CA GLN A 181 12.23 17.06 -7.62
C GLN A 181 11.39 15.84 -8.02
N ASP A 182 12.03 14.76 -8.49
CA ASP A 182 11.38 13.50 -8.88
C ASP A 182 11.35 12.47 -7.76
N THR A 183 11.93 12.80 -6.61
CA THR A 183 12.02 11.89 -5.46
C THR A 183 10.68 11.80 -4.71
N ASN A 184 10.34 10.61 -4.21
CA ASN A 184 9.14 10.37 -3.41
C ASN A 184 9.19 11.12 -2.06
N GLU A 185 8.06 11.70 -1.63
CA GLU A 185 7.96 12.47 -0.39
C GLU A 185 8.46 11.73 0.85
N ASN A 186 8.23 10.42 0.94
CA ASN A 186 8.64 9.64 2.11
C ASN A 186 10.16 9.59 2.25
N VAL A 187 10.92 9.66 1.16
CA VAL A 187 12.38 9.78 1.21
C VAL A 187 12.78 11.09 1.88
N ILE A 188 12.15 12.19 1.48
CA ILE A 188 12.46 13.51 2.06
C ILE A 188 12.05 13.55 3.54
N LYS A 189 10.90 12.98 3.90
CA LYS A 189 10.46 12.86 5.31
C LYS A 189 11.44 12.03 6.14
N ILE A 190 12.00 10.95 5.59
CA ILE A 190 13.06 10.16 6.24
C ILE A 190 14.30 11.03 6.49
N MET A 191 14.73 11.80 5.49
CA MET A 191 15.89 12.69 5.64
C MET A 191 15.66 13.75 6.71
N ASN A 192 14.47 14.36 6.76
CA ASN A 192 14.12 15.32 7.81
C ASN A 192 14.18 14.68 9.22
N VAL A 193 13.62 13.49 9.38
CA VAL A 193 13.65 12.75 10.66
C VAL A 193 15.07 12.43 11.10
N LEU A 194 15.95 12.06 10.16
CA LEU A 194 17.35 11.80 10.45
C LEU A 194 18.08 13.09 10.87
N GLN A 195 17.84 14.21 10.20
CA GLN A 195 18.43 15.48 10.55
C GLN A 195 17.96 15.98 11.91
N GLU A 196 16.64 15.99 12.18
CA GLU A 196 16.09 16.37 13.48
C GLU A 196 16.67 15.52 14.62
N TYR A 197 16.83 14.21 14.39
CA TYR A 197 17.45 13.32 15.37
C TYR A 197 18.93 13.62 15.56
N SER A 198 19.69 13.87 14.48
CA SER A 198 21.11 14.21 14.55
C SER A 198 21.37 15.49 15.33
N GLU A 199 20.53 16.49 15.16
CA GLU A 199 20.58 17.75 15.93
C GLU A 199 20.32 17.50 17.42
N LYS A 200 19.31 16.68 17.74
CA LYS A 200 18.96 16.31 19.13
C LYS A 200 20.13 15.65 19.87
N ILE A 201 20.88 14.77 19.19
CA ILE A 201 22.01 14.04 19.80
C ILE A 201 23.37 14.73 19.59
N SER A 202 23.39 15.92 18.97
CA SER A 202 24.62 16.64 18.59
C SER A 202 25.61 15.82 17.74
N HIS A 203 25.09 14.89 16.94
CA HIS A 203 25.85 14.07 16.01
C HIS A 203 25.59 14.52 14.56
N LYS A 204 26.63 14.99 13.86
CA LYS A 204 26.46 15.67 12.56
C LYS A 204 26.15 14.71 11.43
N ILE A 205 25.09 14.99 10.68
CA ILE A 205 24.81 14.45 9.35
C ILE A 205 24.77 15.61 8.34
N PHE A 206 25.22 15.37 7.13
CA PHE A 206 25.08 16.31 6.02
C PHE A 206 24.15 15.71 4.96
N ILE A 207 23.09 16.44 4.62
CA ILE A 207 22.13 16.03 3.57
C ILE A 207 22.10 17.11 2.51
N GLY A 208 22.47 16.76 1.28
CA GLY A 208 22.46 17.64 0.11
C GLY A 208 21.44 17.18 -0.94
N TYR A 209 20.67 18.12 -1.46
CA TYR A 209 19.72 17.91 -2.53
C TYR A 209 20.18 18.66 -3.78
N TYR A 210 20.23 17.94 -4.89
CA TYR A 210 20.64 18.46 -6.19
C TYR A 210 19.50 18.24 -7.18
N GLY A 211 19.21 19.24 -7.99
CA GLY A 211 18.17 19.17 -9.00
C GLY A 211 17.56 20.53 -9.31
N ASP A 212 16.59 20.55 -10.21
CA ASP A 212 15.88 21.74 -10.65
C ASP A 212 14.37 21.57 -10.42
N SER A 213 13.82 22.38 -9.52
CA SER A 213 12.39 22.33 -9.17
C SER A 213 11.45 22.62 -10.35
N VAL A 214 11.95 23.26 -11.42
CA VAL A 214 11.18 23.58 -12.62
C VAL A 214 11.07 22.37 -13.56
N GLN A 215 11.98 21.40 -13.43
CA GLN A 215 12.04 20.20 -14.27
C GLN A 215 11.28 19.00 -13.68
N ASN A 216 10.31 19.23 -12.80
CA ASN A 216 9.50 18.14 -12.25
C ASN A 216 8.68 17.48 -13.37
N ILE A 217 9.13 16.29 -13.81
CA ILE A 217 8.50 15.50 -14.87
C ILE A 217 7.39 14.58 -14.33
N TYR A 218 7.48 14.22 -13.05
CA TYR A 218 6.55 13.30 -12.40
C TYR A 218 5.63 14.03 -11.41
N GLU A 219 4.32 13.94 -11.61
CA GLU A 219 3.32 14.51 -10.70
C GLU A 219 3.46 14.00 -9.24
N THR A 220 4.07 12.83 -9.05
CA THR A 220 4.31 12.19 -7.75
C THR A 220 5.59 12.65 -7.05
N GLY A 221 6.45 13.41 -7.72
CA GLY A 221 7.70 13.93 -7.16
C GLY A 221 7.47 15.06 -6.15
N VAL A 222 8.49 15.33 -5.33
CA VAL A 222 8.44 16.38 -4.29
C VAL A 222 8.33 17.79 -4.89
N GLY A 223 9.02 18.04 -6.01
CA GLY A 223 9.04 19.36 -6.65
C GLY A 223 9.35 20.49 -5.66
N ASN A 224 8.57 21.57 -5.73
CA ASN A 224 8.72 22.75 -4.85
C ASN A 224 8.31 22.50 -3.37
N ARG A 225 7.78 21.31 -3.03
CA ARG A 225 7.33 21.01 -1.65
C ARG A 225 8.45 20.58 -0.72
N ILE A 226 9.69 20.51 -1.21
CA ILE A 226 10.84 20.05 -0.41
C ILE A 226 11.00 20.83 0.89
N THR A 227 10.84 22.16 0.85
CA THR A 227 10.97 23.06 2.02
C THR A 227 9.85 22.85 3.06
N LEU A 228 8.72 22.28 2.66
CA LEU A 228 7.63 21.91 3.57
C LEU A 228 7.88 20.57 4.25
N LEU A 229 8.58 19.67 3.57
CA LEU A 229 8.84 18.29 4.00
C LEU A 229 10.15 18.15 4.79
N HIS A 230 11.14 18.99 4.49
CA HIS A 230 12.41 19.04 5.20
C HIS A 230 12.65 20.45 5.71
N LYS A 231 12.61 20.62 7.04
CA LYS A 231 12.80 21.91 7.69
C LYS A 231 14.28 22.29 7.70
N HIS A 232 14.53 23.62 7.81
CA HIS A 232 15.89 24.18 7.97
C HIS A 232 16.86 23.96 6.80
N LEU A 233 16.36 23.70 5.58
CA LEU A 233 17.18 23.65 4.38
C LEU A 233 17.79 25.02 4.08
N LYS A 234 19.09 25.04 3.77
CA LYS A 234 19.78 26.20 3.21
C LYS A 234 19.85 26.06 1.71
N VAL A 235 19.29 27.02 1.00
CA VAL A 235 19.44 27.13 -0.47
C VAL A 235 20.79 27.82 -0.73
N ILE A 236 21.59 27.23 -1.61
CA ILE A 236 22.90 27.74 -2.02
C ILE A 236 22.80 28.16 -3.49
#